data_69d9de938b6b9b5cd9c3bc13cb9a7980
#
_entry.id   69d9de938b6b9b5cd9c3bc13cb9a7980
#
_cell.length_a   1.000
_cell.length_b   1.000
_cell.length_c   1.000
_cell.angle_alpha   90.00
_cell.angle_beta   90.00
_cell.angle_gamma   90.00
#
_symmetry.space_group_name_H-M   'P 1'
#
loop_
_entity.id
_entity.type
_entity.pdbx_description
1 polymer ?
#
loop_
_entity_poly.entity_id
_entity_poly.type
_entity_poly.pdbx_seq_one_letter_code
_entity_poly.pdbx_strand_id
1 'polypeptide(L)'
;MALHASVELAGEDRQKCSFTMLAKATKLNKHGAAVQLSRELLVGSVVTVNNKHGTELSARVVAQLAALEGVSTYAIEFVEQDERATTFWGIIFPPNTSNA
;
A
#
# COMPACT_ATOMS: atom_id res chain seq x y z
N MET A 1 13.36 -1.02 -12.88
CA MET A 1 13.65 0.08 -11.95
C MET A 1 12.70 -0.01 -10.77
N ALA A 2 13.23 0.08 -9.58
CA ALA A 2 12.41 0.03 -8.38
C ALA A 2 11.89 1.44 -8.08
N LEU A 3 10.60 1.56 -7.89
CA LEU A 3 9.97 2.82 -7.54
C LEU A 3 9.58 2.77 -6.07
N HIS A 4 9.76 3.89 -5.40
CA HIS A 4 9.45 4.00 -3.98
C HIS A 4 8.60 5.24 -3.75
N ALA A 5 7.74 5.16 -2.78
CA ALA A 5 6.96 6.32 -2.35
C ALA A 5 6.75 6.22 -0.84
N SER A 6 6.61 7.37 -0.20
CA SER A 6 6.22 7.41 1.21
C SER A 6 4.73 7.66 1.27
N VAL A 7 4.04 6.86 2.06
CA VAL A 7 2.60 7.02 2.24
C VAL A 7 2.29 6.98 3.73
N GLU A 8 1.15 7.52 4.10
CA GLU A 8 0.67 7.42 5.47
C GLU A 8 -0.38 6.33 5.52
N LEU A 9 -0.21 5.38 6.40
CA LEU A 9 -1.17 4.31 6.62
C LEU A 9 -1.90 4.57 7.93
N ALA A 10 -3.20 4.37 7.92
CA ALA A 10 -4.02 4.53 9.11
C ALA A 10 -5.00 3.37 9.19
N GLY A 11 -5.31 2.95 10.39
CA GLY A 11 -6.26 1.87 10.61
C GLY A 11 -6.02 1.21 11.95
N GLU A 12 -6.31 -0.07 12.03
CA GLU A 12 -6.05 -0.86 13.24
C GLU A 12 -4.99 -1.91 12.93
N ASP A 13 -4.09 -2.11 13.88
CA ASP A 13 -3.06 -3.11 13.70
C ASP A 13 -3.58 -4.49 14.12
N ARG A 14 -2.67 -5.47 14.15
CA ARG A 14 -3.05 -6.85 14.49
C ARG A 14 -3.67 -6.97 15.88
N GLN A 15 -3.33 -6.05 16.77
CA GLN A 15 -3.86 -6.04 18.13
C GLN A 15 -5.08 -5.14 18.27
N LYS A 16 -5.62 -4.66 17.17
CA LYS A 16 -6.79 -3.79 17.10
C LYS A 16 -6.54 -2.42 17.74
N CYS A 17 -5.28 -2.00 17.77
CA CYS A 17 -4.94 -0.65 18.23
C CYS A 17 -4.92 0.27 17.03
N SER A 18 -5.59 1.40 17.13
CA SER A 18 -5.59 2.39 16.06
C SER A 18 -4.20 2.96 15.88
N PHE A 19 -3.81 3.18 14.64
CA PHE A 19 -2.50 3.76 14.35
C PHE A 19 -2.56 4.65 13.13
N THR A 20 -1.60 5.54 13.03
CA THR A 20 -1.32 6.33 11.84
C THR A 20 0.18 6.46 11.77
N MET A 21 0.79 6.03 10.69
CA MET A 21 2.24 6.12 10.56
C MET A 21 2.67 6.13 9.11
N LEU A 22 3.88 6.62 8.88
CA LEU A 22 4.45 6.61 7.56
C LEU A 22 4.95 5.21 7.24
N ALA A 23 4.80 4.84 5.98
CA ALA A 23 5.27 3.56 5.48
C ALA A 23 5.96 3.79 4.14
N LYS A 24 6.89 2.92 3.82
CA LYS A 24 7.57 2.97 2.54
C LYS A 24 6.85 2.03 1.58
N ALA A 25 6.36 2.58 0.49
CA ALA A 25 5.70 1.78 -0.53
C ALA A 25 6.69 1.45 -1.64
N THR A 26 6.72 0.19 -2.03
CA THR A 26 7.59 -0.30 -3.10
C THR A 26 6.76 -1.14 -4.04
N LYS A 27 7.33 -1.54 -5.16
CA LYS A 27 6.63 -2.36 -6.16
C LYS A 27 5.28 -1.72 -6.53
N LEU A 28 5.31 -0.42 -6.80
CA LEU A 28 4.10 0.33 -7.07
C LEU A 28 3.43 -0.15 -8.35
N ASN A 29 2.13 -0.27 -8.33
CA ASN A 29 1.36 -0.60 -9.52
C ASN A 29 -0.03 0.02 -9.39
N LYS A 30 -0.82 -0.06 -10.44
CA LYS A 30 -2.11 0.60 -10.45
C LYS A 30 -3.14 -0.05 -9.52
N HIS A 31 -2.85 -1.24 -9.01
CA HIS A 31 -3.76 -1.95 -8.12
C HIS A 31 -3.35 -1.85 -6.66
N GLY A 32 -2.10 -1.51 -6.37
CA GLY A 32 -1.62 -1.44 -5.00
C GLY A 32 -0.11 -1.34 -4.93
N ALA A 33 0.48 -1.91 -3.90
CA ALA A 33 1.92 -1.85 -3.68
C ALA A 33 2.31 -2.81 -2.57
N ALA A 34 3.62 -2.95 -2.35
CA ALA A 34 4.12 -3.54 -1.13
C ALA A 34 4.46 -2.38 -0.19
N VAL A 35 4.10 -2.49 1.07
CA VAL A 35 4.39 -1.44 2.05
C VAL A 35 5.21 -2.01 3.19
N GLN A 36 6.18 -1.24 3.66
CA GLN A 36 7.05 -1.61 4.77
C GLN A 36 6.80 -0.67 5.93
N LEU A 37 6.58 -1.22 7.10
CA LEU A 37 6.34 -0.42 8.29
C LEU A 37 6.74 -1.22 9.53
N SER A 38 6.90 -0.52 10.64
CA SER A 38 7.32 -1.14 11.90
C SER A 38 6.13 -1.58 12.76
N ARG A 39 5.03 -1.91 12.13
CA ARG A 39 3.83 -2.35 12.83
C ARG A 39 3.27 -3.58 12.16
N GLU A 40 2.72 -4.49 12.94
CA GLU A 40 2.13 -5.70 12.40
C GLU A 40 0.68 -5.49 12.06
N LEU A 41 0.29 -5.84 10.85
CA LEU A 41 -1.07 -5.71 10.37
C LEU A 41 -1.70 -7.09 10.25
N LEU A 42 -3.03 -7.11 10.29
CA LEU A 42 -3.76 -8.36 10.11
C LEU A 42 -4.10 -8.53 8.63
N VAL A 43 -3.68 -9.65 8.06
CA VAL A 43 -4.02 -9.97 6.67
C VAL A 43 -5.54 -10.06 6.55
N GLY A 44 -6.09 -9.41 5.55
CA GLY A 44 -7.53 -9.32 5.36
C GLY A 44 -8.13 -8.03 5.87
N SER A 45 -7.39 -7.26 6.68
CA SER A 45 -7.92 -5.99 7.19
C SER A 45 -7.81 -4.90 6.13
N VAL A 46 -8.59 -3.85 6.33
CA VAL A 46 -8.58 -2.69 5.43
C VAL A 46 -7.94 -1.53 6.16
N VAL A 47 -7.01 -0.87 5.49
CA VAL A 47 -6.35 0.33 6.02
C VAL A 47 -6.56 1.48 5.05
N THR A 48 -6.37 2.68 5.53
CA THR A 48 -6.45 3.89 4.70
C THR A 48 -5.04 4.28 4.30
N VAL A 49 -4.85 4.60 3.04
CA VAL A 49 -3.55 5.00 2.49
C VAL A 49 -3.67 6.41 1.97
N ASN A 50 -2.79 7.29 2.45
CA ASN A 50 -2.73 8.67 1.99
C ASN A 50 -1.41 8.93 1.29
N ASN A 51 -1.47 9.52 0.11
CA ASN A 51 -0.25 9.93 -0.57
C ASN A 51 0.08 11.39 -0.22
N LYS A 52 1.23 11.87 -0.67
CA LYS A 52 1.67 13.23 -0.37
C LYS A 52 0.86 14.29 -1.08
N HIS A 53 0.01 13.92 -2.04
CA HIS A 53 -0.85 14.86 -2.75
C HIS A 53 -2.22 15.01 -2.10
N GLY A 54 -2.45 14.30 -1.00
CA GLY A 54 -3.71 14.39 -0.28
C GLY A 54 -4.79 13.42 -0.76
N THR A 55 -4.46 12.52 -1.65
CA THR A 55 -5.42 11.50 -2.07
C THR A 55 -5.45 10.37 -1.06
N GLU A 56 -6.64 9.99 -0.64
CA GLU A 56 -6.84 8.94 0.34
C GLU A 56 -7.64 7.82 -0.28
N LEU A 57 -7.16 6.60 -0.16
CA LEU A 57 -7.86 5.42 -0.66
C LEU A 57 -7.82 4.33 0.40
N SER A 58 -8.82 3.46 0.36
CA SER A 58 -8.82 2.27 1.22
C SER A 58 -8.09 1.13 0.51
N ALA A 59 -7.33 0.37 1.26
CA ALA A 59 -6.61 -0.77 0.72
C ALA A 59 -6.75 -1.96 1.64
N ARG A 60 -6.79 -3.15 1.07
CA ARG A 60 -6.85 -4.38 1.84
C ARG A 60 -5.46 -4.97 1.95
N VAL A 61 -5.11 -5.43 3.14
CA VAL A 61 -3.85 -6.16 3.34
C VAL A 61 -4.09 -7.59 2.85
N VAL A 62 -3.45 -7.95 1.75
CA VAL A 62 -3.72 -9.25 1.12
C VAL A 62 -2.71 -10.33 1.48
N ALA A 63 -1.49 -9.94 1.86
CA ALA A 63 -0.48 -10.93 2.25
C ALA A 63 0.63 -10.26 3.04
N GLN A 64 1.27 -11.03 3.90
CA GLN A 64 2.50 -10.61 4.55
C GLN A 64 3.65 -11.20 3.75
N LEU A 65 4.49 -10.35 3.21
CA LEU A 65 5.58 -10.78 2.34
C LEU A 65 6.87 -11.04 3.10
N ALA A 66 7.12 -10.30 4.17
CA ALA A 66 8.34 -10.45 4.95
C ALA A 66 8.16 -9.83 6.33
N ALA A 67 8.95 -10.30 7.29
CA ALA A 67 9.07 -9.68 8.60
C ALA A 67 10.52 -9.86 9.02
N LEU A 68 11.22 -8.74 9.22
CA LEU A 68 12.64 -8.79 9.51
C LEU A 68 13.03 -7.62 10.40
N GLU A 69 13.60 -7.94 11.56
CA GLU A 69 14.14 -6.92 12.48
C GLU A 69 13.14 -5.82 12.83
N GLY A 70 11.90 -6.21 13.12
CA GLY A 70 10.89 -5.25 13.54
C GLY A 70 10.21 -4.52 12.39
N VAL A 71 10.58 -4.82 11.15
CA VAL A 71 9.95 -4.23 9.97
C VAL A 71 9.19 -5.32 9.24
N SER A 72 7.94 -5.05 8.95
CA SER A 72 7.09 -5.98 8.22
C SER A 72 6.77 -5.41 6.85
N THR A 73 6.70 -6.27 5.87
CA THR A 73 6.32 -5.91 4.50
C THR A 73 5.02 -6.61 4.16
N TYR A 74 4.06 -5.84 3.71
CA TYR A 74 2.75 -6.38 3.33
C TYR A 74 2.41 -5.99 1.91
N ALA A 75 1.73 -6.91 1.21
CA ALA A 75 1.12 -6.56 -0.06
C ALA A 75 -0.25 -5.97 0.24
N ILE A 76 -0.53 -4.83 -0.34
CA ILE A 76 -1.84 -4.18 -0.21
C ILE A 76 -2.43 -3.97 -1.59
N GLU A 77 -3.76 -4.01 -1.65
CA GLU A 77 -4.48 -3.84 -2.89
C GLU A 77 -5.59 -2.83 -2.63
N PHE A 78 -5.73 -1.84 -3.51
CA PHE A 78 -6.79 -0.84 -3.36
C PHE A 78 -8.15 -1.53 -3.44
N VAL A 79 -9.02 -1.18 -2.52
CA VAL A 79 -10.36 -1.77 -2.47
C VAL A 79 -11.15 -1.34 -3.68
N GLU A 80 -11.03 -0.08 -4.07
CA GLU A 80 -11.70 0.44 -5.26
C GLU A 80 -10.68 0.63 -6.37
N GLN A 81 -10.91 0.03 -7.50
CA GLN A 81 -9.99 0.09 -8.64
C GLN A 81 -10.51 1.12 -9.64
N ASP A 82 -10.73 2.33 -9.18
CA ASP A 82 -11.24 3.40 -10.02
C ASP A 82 -10.09 4.28 -10.51
N GLU A 83 -10.44 5.42 -11.10
CA GLU A 83 -9.46 6.33 -11.66
C GLU A 83 -8.49 6.86 -10.61
N ARG A 84 -8.94 7.05 -9.37
CA ARG A 84 -8.07 7.53 -8.30
C ARG A 84 -6.99 6.51 -7.99
N ALA A 85 -7.31 5.23 -8.01
CA ALA A 85 -6.33 4.19 -7.78
C ALA A 85 -5.26 4.21 -8.87
N THR A 86 -5.67 4.38 -10.11
CA THR A 86 -4.76 4.40 -11.23
C THR A 86 -3.74 5.53 -11.14
N THR A 87 -4.14 6.68 -10.58
CA THR A 87 -3.27 7.85 -10.50
C THR A 87 -2.68 8.07 -9.11
N PHE A 88 -2.95 7.18 -8.18
CA PHE A 88 -2.58 7.38 -6.77
C PHE A 88 -1.09 7.67 -6.58
N TRP A 89 -0.24 6.98 -7.32
CA TRP A 89 1.20 7.11 -7.16
C TRP A 89 1.80 8.29 -7.92
N GLY A 90 1.00 8.97 -8.73
CA GLY A 90 1.50 10.05 -9.57
C GLY A 90 2.37 9.53 -10.71
N ILE A 91 2.21 8.27 -11.08
CA ILE A 91 3.00 7.61 -12.10
C ILE A 91 2.06 7.11 -13.17
N ILE A 92 2.46 7.25 -14.41
CA ILE A 92 1.70 6.69 -15.52
C ILE A 92 2.18 5.27 -15.75
N PHE A 93 1.29 4.31 -15.56
CA PHE A 93 1.61 2.91 -15.82
C PHE A 93 1.21 2.58 -17.25
N PRO A 94 2.11 2.00 -18.03
CA PRO A 94 1.77 1.67 -19.42
C PRO A 94 0.68 0.62 -19.46
N PRO A 95 -0.12 0.61 -20.51
CA PRO A 95 -1.09 -0.45 -20.69
C PRO A 95 -0.38 -1.79 -20.76
N ASN A 96 -1.07 -2.83 -20.33
CA ASN A 96 -0.47 -4.15 -20.36
C ASN A 96 -0.55 -4.70 -21.76
N THR A 97 0.50 -4.47 -22.52
CA THR A 97 0.59 -4.96 -23.87
C THR A 97 1.56 -6.08 -23.97
N SER A 98 1.85 -6.61 -22.89
CA SER A 98 2.93 -7.51 -22.81
C SER A 98 2.84 -8.64 -23.70
N ASN A 99 2.11 -8.68 -24.13
CA ASN A 99 2.14 -9.50 -24.85
C ASN A 99 2.67 -9.23 -25.82
N ALA A 100 2.61 -8.50 -25.90
CA ALA A 100 3.29 -8.09 -26.97
C ALA A 100 4.45 -8.85 -27.02
#